data_213b87edea44fbc9335f8fe5e129c6e1
#
_entry.id   213b87edea44fbc9335f8fe5e129c6e1
#
_cell.length_a   1.000
_cell.length_b   1.000
_cell.length_c   1.000
_cell.angle_alpha   90.00
_cell.angle_beta   90.00
_cell.angle_gamma   90.00
#
_symmetry.space_group_name_H-M   'P 1'
#
loop_
_entity.id
_entity.type
_entity.pdbx_description
1 polymer ?
#
loop_
_entity_poly.entity_id
_entity_poly.type
_entity_poly.pdbx_seq_one_letter_code
_entity_poly.pdbx_strand_id
1 'polypeptide(L)'
;MKKLLSCVVALCLLASALPVLAEGAGAHTIETRTLNFYYRDPDTVMPVEVHFIDGSDVPYLALSDWASVMYGPGDDATEGIIVPTFSMAGNVGTLIREAGYSVDFECDADTVRFQDFDIYMRDSSDAFMIDMIDGISTEGEDGSVRYFARANDASYERYGTEVTINAGDYGIDFIAEGGECYVPMQTLSDLLMSYGYSDIYYNGEIAYVGGTDAFADENGDLTPMGEIFYSVKPHDRSQSMANFTYNELCLVLDTFYGLKDNHFITSFRELAEETGLAEDLASTDPVEADGALYQLLNLHLDDIHTCMFMTSPASGHDAFANFKDEYGQGQSRMFRNKQVEMYLEARDAVRPDGILPYEEFGNTAYITFDEFDTLPDGVDYYETPLSVETEEDLKNLNTIGLMIYAYQQINRKDSPIENVVLDMSCNLGGAANTAVYTIAAFLGVCTVSTRNTLSGALVTANYMIDLNLDGAIDEKDLGLLDKHLFCLESPMSFSCGNLVPCAFKESNMVTLLGRTSGGGACVVQPLTTADGSIFQISGDHQLAFLKNGAFYDVDRGAEPDFPLMRPESFYDREALTEYINNIM
;
A
#
# COMPACT_ATOMS: atom_id res chain seq x y z
N MET A 1 21.62 -0.20 -67.39
CA MET A 1 21.83 0.83 -66.35
C MET A 1 21.11 0.56 -65.02
N LYS A 2 19.98 -0.15 -64.94
CA LYS A 2 19.35 -0.44 -63.64
C LYS A 2 20.01 -1.53 -62.77
N LYS A 3 20.90 -2.38 -63.33
CA LYS A 3 21.60 -3.42 -62.55
C LYS A 3 22.96 -2.98 -61.98
N LEU A 4 23.55 -1.88 -62.47
CA LEU A 4 24.79 -1.34 -61.92
C LEU A 4 24.52 -0.41 -60.69
N LEU A 5 23.33 0.19 -60.59
CA LEU A 5 23.00 1.07 -59.46
C LEU A 5 22.71 0.26 -58.20
N SER A 6 22.24 -1.00 -58.35
CA SER A 6 21.92 -1.88 -57.21
C SER A 6 23.16 -2.44 -56.50
N CYS A 7 24.29 -2.61 -57.23
CA CYS A 7 25.54 -3.09 -56.61
C CYS A 7 26.32 -1.99 -55.89
N VAL A 8 26.21 -0.73 -56.28
CA VAL A 8 26.90 0.38 -55.63
C VAL A 8 26.20 0.74 -54.29
N VAL A 9 24.86 0.64 -54.20
CA VAL A 9 24.14 0.85 -52.95
C VAL A 9 24.38 -0.28 -51.97
N ALA A 10 24.52 -1.53 -52.44
CA ALA A 10 24.85 -2.68 -51.58
C ALA A 10 26.31 -2.64 -51.02
N LEU A 11 27.28 -2.07 -51.80
CA LEU A 11 28.64 -1.90 -51.33
C LEU A 11 28.83 -0.73 -50.33
N CYS A 12 27.98 0.31 -50.44
CA CYS A 12 28.01 1.41 -49.43
C CYS A 12 27.37 1.04 -48.12
N LEU A 13 26.46 0.04 -48.07
CA LEU A 13 25.82 -0.44 -46.84
C LEU A 13 26.71 -1.51 -46.11
N LEU A 14 27.66 -2.12 -46.82
CA LEU A 14 28.64 -3.06 -46.20
C LEU A 14 29.89 -2.40 -45.67
N ALA A 15 30.13 -1.12 -45.98
CA ALA A 15 31.29 -0.38 -45.46
C ALA A 15 31.03 0.40 -44.16
N SER A 16 29.82 0.39 -43.63
CA SER A 16 29.45 1.07 -42.37
C SER A 16 29.27 0.13 -41.16
N ALA A 17 29.57 -1.15 -41.29
CA ALA A 17 29.63 -2.10 -40.18
C ALA A 17 31.10 -2.43 -39.85
N LEU A 18 31.90 -1.41 -39.56
CA LEU A 18 33.03 -1.60 -38.66
C LEU A 18 32.44 -1.73 -37.27
N PRO A 19 32.80 -2.77 -36.50
CA PRO A 19 32.50 -2.73 -35.08
C PRO A 19 33.16 -1.46 -34.55
N VAL A 20 32.37 -0.55 -34.03
CA VAL A 20 32.85 0.40 -33.05
C VAL A 20 33.33 -0.51 -31.94
N LEU A 21 34.64 -0.69 -31.83
CA LEU A 21 35.25 -1.14 -30.59
C LEU A 21 34.72 -0.13 -29.57
N ALA A 22 33.91 -0.59 -28.65
CA ALA A 22 33.57 0.19 -27.46
C ALA A 22 34.92 0.65 -26.90
N GLU A 23 35.18 1.95 -26.96
CA GLU A 23 36.20 2.55 -26.12
C GLU A 23 35.83 2.05 -24.74
N GLY A 24 36.70 1.32 -24.07
CA GLY A 24 36.49 0.83 -22.72
C GLY A 24 36.04 2.03 -21.89
N ALA A 25 34.88 1.94 -21.28
CA ALA A 25 34.39 2.96 -20.35
C ALA A 25 35.55 3.24 -19.39
N GLY A 26 35.97 4.49 -19.28
CA GLY A 26 37.02 4.90 -18.34
C GLY A 26 36.54 4.50 -16.94
N ALA A 27 37.45 4.14 -16.04
CA ALA A 27 37.12 3.84 -14.67
C ALA A 27 36.29 5.00 -14.08
N HIS A 28 35.17 4.69 -13.44
CA HIS A 28 34.32 5.69 -12.78
C HIS A 28 35.07 6.33 -11.60
N THR A 29 34.82 7.59 -11.36
CA THR A 29 35.28 8.27 -10.14
C THR A 29 34.26 8.10 -9.04
N ILE A 30 34.58 7.34 -8.00
CA ILE A 30 33.70 7.07 -6.88
C ILE A 30 34.18 7.89 -5.67
N GLU A 31 33.36 8.82 -5.21
CA GLU A 31 33.54 9.52 -3.94
C GLU A 31 32.67 8.84 -2.87
N THR A 32 33.28 8.38 -1.77
CA THR A 32 32.57 7.78 -0.65
C THR A 32 32.43 8.78 0.49
N ARG A 33 31.23 8.90 1.04
CA ARG A 33 30.91 9.71 2.22
C ARG A 33 30.18 8.84 3.23
N THR A 34 30.43 9.09 4.51
CA THR A 34 29.66 8.45 5.59
C THR A 34 28.49 9.35 5.95
N LEU A 35 27.26 8.84 5.84
CA LEU A 35 26.04 9.52 6.25
C LEU A 35 25.45 8.85 7.49
N ASN A 36 24.69 9.61 8.28
CA ASN A 36 23.90 9.06 9.37
C ASN A 36 22.56 8.55 8.81
N PHE A 37 22.29 7.28 9.03
CA PHE A 37 21.00 6.64 8.77
C PHE A 37 20.28 6.47 10.10
N TYR A 38 19.07 6.99 10.18
CA TYR A 38 18.18 6.90 11.34
C TYR A 38 17.19 5.76 11.12
N TYR A 39 16.91 4.98 12.16
CA TYR A 39 16.01 3.83 12.11
C TYR A 39 14.96 3.94 13.20
N ARG A 40 13.68 3.83 12.85
CA ARG A 40 12.54 3.81 13.78
C ARG A 40 12.36 5.08 14.61
N ASP A 41 13.42 5.62 15.17
CA ASP A 41 13.38 6.80 16.06
C ASP A 41 14.67 7.66 15.91
N PRO A 42 14.68 8.89 16.45
CA PRO A 42 15.84 9.79 16.38
C PRO A 42 17.10 9.33 17.11
N ASP A 43 17.00 8.37 18.01
CA ASP A 43 18.12 7.90 18.86
C ASP A 43 18.84 6.70 18.24
N THR A 44 18.17 5.98 17.33
CA THR A 44 18.73 4.80 16.67
C THR A 44 19.41 5.20 15.35
N VAL A 45 20.73 5.35 15.40
CA VAL A 45 21.54 5.88 14.27
C VAL A 45 22.66 4.93 13.90
N MET A 46 22.84 4.69 12.61
CA MET A 46 23.96 3.92 12.06
C MET A 46 24.69 4.73 10.98
N PRO A 47 26.06 4.81 11.04
CA PRO A 47 26.84 5.38 9.95
C PRO A 47 26.89 4.41 8.77
N VAL A 48 26.51 4.88 7.57
CA VAL A 48 26.50 4.12 6.33
C VAL A 48 27.41 4.79 5.30
N GLU A 49 28.21 4.00 4.56
CA GLU A 49 28.98 4.48 3.43
C GLU A 49 28.06 4.66 2.22
N VAL A 50 27.99 5.87 1.70
CA VAL A 50 27.23 6.25 0.52
C VAL A 50 28.18 6.73 -0.55
N HIS A 51 27.95 6.34 -1.79
CA HIS A 51 28.84 6.55 -2.91
C HIS A 51 28.24 7.55 -3.90
N PHE A 52 29.08 8.45 -4.43
CA PHE A 52 28.72 9.46 -5.42
C PHE A 52 29.58 9.26 -6.66
N ILE A 53 28.95 9.07 -7.80
CA ILE A 53 29.60 8.63 -9.03
C ILE A 53 29.82 9.83 -9.97
N ASP A 54 31.05 9.95 -10.49
CA ASP A 54 31.45 10.95 -11.50
C ASP A 54 31.08 12.41 -11.16
N GLY A 55 31.06 12.72 -9.85
CA GLY A 55 30.76 14.06 -9.34
C GLY A 55 29.27 14.42 -9.32
N SER A 56 28.38 13.44 -9.58
CA SER A 56 26.95 13.56 -9.30
C SER A 56 26.70 13.61 -7.80
N ASP A 57 25.60 14.24 -7.38
CA ASP A 57 25.10 14.23 -6.00
C ASP A 57 24.00 13.19 -5.75
N VAL A 58 23.69 12.36 -6.75
CA VAL A 58 22.82 11.18 -6.59
C VAL A 58 23.54 10.15 -5.72
N PRO A 59 22.93 9.71 -4.60
CA PRO A 59 23.53 8.73 -3.71
C PRO A 59 23.37 7.31 -4.25
N TYR A 60 24.44 6.52 -4.15
CA TYR A 60 24.49 5.09 -4.48
C TYR A 60 24.84 4.28 -3.25
N LEU A 61 24.28 3.08 -3.14
CA LEU A 61 24.69 2.07 -2.17
C LEU A 61 25.42 0.92 -2.86
N ALA A 62 26.38 0.34 -2.16
CA ALA A 62 26.97 -0.92 -2.55
C ALA A 62 26.00 -2.07 -2.21
N LEU A 63 25.76 -2.99 -3.16
CA LEU A 63 24.86 -4.13 -2.89
C LEU A 63 25.35 -5.03 -1.75
N SER A 64 26.68 -5.08 -1.49
CA SER A 64 27.22 -5.82 -0.34
C SER A 64 26.74 -5.27 1.00
N ASP A 65 26.40 -3.97 1.09
CA ASP A 65 25.93 -3.31 2.31
C ASP A 65 24.41 -3.35 2.47
N TRP A 66 23.68 -3.77 1.43
CA TRP A 66 22.23 -3.68 1.36
C TRP A 66 21.50 -4.30 2.57
N ALA A 67 21.87 -5.54 2.94
CA ALA A 67 21.22 -6.20 4.08
C ALA A 67 21.40 -5.41 5.39
N SER A 68 22.59 -4.84 5.61
CA SER A 68 22.88 -4.02 6.77
C SER A 68 22.07 -2.70 6.76
N VAL A 69 21.92 -2.10 5.58
CA VAL A 69 21.12 -0.87 5.42
C VAL A 69 19.64 -1.15 5.61
N MET A 70 19.11 -2.20 5.01
CA MET A 70 17.69 -2.53 5.05
C MET A 70 17.20 -2.83 6.48
N TYR A 71 17.95 -3.61 7.25
CA TYR A 71 17.50 -4.06 8.57
C TYR A 71 18.01 -3.20 9.73
N GLY A 72 19.05 -2.38 9.48
CA GLY A 72 19.60 -1.46 10.49
C GLY A 72 20.31 -2.15 11.66
N PRO A 73 20.60 -1.40 12.73
CA PRO A 73 21.30 -1.91 13.90
C PRO A 73 20.37 -2.65 14.86
N GLY A 74 20.84 -3.74 15.44
CA GLY A 74 20.17 -4.50 16.50
C GLY A 74 20.35 -6.01 16.32
N ASP A 75 20.51 -6.72 17.43
CA ASP A 75 20.69 -8.19 17.41
C ASP A 75 19.39 -8.90 17.01
N ASP A 76 18.23 -8.28 17.25
CA ASP A 76 16.90 -8.84 16.96
C ASP A 76 16.35 -8.39 15.58
N ALA A 77 17.07 -7.49 14.88
CA ALA A 77 16.59 -6.88 13.64
C ALA A 77 16.36 -7.88 12.49
N THR A 78 16.95 -9.07 12.56
CA THR A 78 16.87 -10.13 11.54
C THR A 78 16.30 -11.44 12.07
N GLU A 79 15.77 -11.47 13.31
CA GLU A 79 15.18 -12.69 13.87
C GLU A 79 13.89 -13.05 13.11
N GLY A 80 13.87 -14.26 12.55
CA GLY A 80 12.73 -14.74 11.74
C GLY A 80 12.66 -14.21 10.30
N ILE A 81 13.58 -13.33 9.90
CA ILE A 81 13.60 -12.69 8.59
C ILE A 81 14.57 -13.40 7.63
N ILE A 82 14.23 -13.46 6.35
CA ILE A 82 15.08 -13.99 5.29
C ILE A 82 16.05 -12.90 4.82
N VAL A 83 17.24 -12.86 5.42
CA VAL A 83 18.28 -11.87 5.08
C VAL A 83 18.95 -12.21 3.75
N PRO A 84 18.99 -11.28 2.76
CA PRO A 84 19.68 -11.54 1.51
C PRO A 84 21.20 -11.57 1.68
N THR A 85 21.87 -12.39 0.86
CA THR A 85 23.33 -12.44 0.75
C THR A 85 23.78 -11.94 -0.60
N PHE A 86 24.85 -11.15 -0.63
CA PHE A 86 25.41 -10.60 -1.87
C PHE A 86 26.42 -11.54 -2.53
N SER A 87 26.44 -11.56 -3.87
CA SER A 87 27.52 -12.11 -4.67
C SER A 87 27.70 -11.32 -5.96
N MET A 88 28.94 -11.28 -6.48
CA MET A 88 29.29 -10.60 -7.74
C MET A 88 29.85 -11.61 -8.76
N ALA A 89 29.34 -11.58 -9.99
CA ALA A 89 29.81 -12.43 -11.07
C ALA A 89 29.94 -11.62 -12.37
N GLY A 90 31.20 -11.25 -12.74
CA GLY A 90 31.42 -10.30 -13.83
C GLY A 90 30.86 -8.93 -13.47
N ASN A 91 29.92 -8.41 -14.27
CA ASN A 91 29.21 -7.14 -14.03
C ASN A 91 27.75 -7.35 -13.58
N VAL A 92 27.48 -8.50 -12.92
CA VAL A 92 26.17 -8.81 -12.34
C VAL A 92 26.32 -8.93 -10.84
N GLY A 93 25.66 -8.03 -10.11
CA GLY A 93 25.47 -8.10 -8.66
C GLY A 93 24.20 -8.89 -8.35
N THR A 94 24.26 -9.88 -7.47
CA THR A 94 23.12 -10.72 -7.13
C THR A 94 22.86 -10.68 -5.62
N LEU A 95 21.62 -10.41 -5.24
CA LEU A 95 21.13 -10.60 -3.88
C LEU A 95 20.33 -11.90 -3.83
N ILE A 96 20.74 -12.82 -2.99
CA ILE A 96 20.17 -14.17 -2.89
C ILE A 96 19.49 -14.32 -1.54
N ARG A 97 18.20 -14.65 -1.54
CA ARG A 97 17.42 -15.04 -0.35
C ARG A 97 17.33 -16.55 -0.22
N GLU A 98 16.50 -17.01 0.68
CA GLU A 98 16.28 -18.44 0.97
C GLU A 98 15.93 -19.26 -0.28
N ALA A 99 16.31 -20.54 -0.28
CA ALA A 99 16.06 -21.50 -1.35
C ALA A 99 16.62 -21.10 -2.74
N GLY A 100 17.52 -20.09 -2.78
CA GLY A 100 18.19 -19.64 -3.99
C GLY A 100 17.37 -18.70 -4.86
N TYR A 101 16.28 -18.16 -4.36
CA TYR A 101 15.58 -17.07 -5.04
C TYR A 101 16.44 -15.80 -5.01
N SER A 102 16.57 -15.17 -6.16
CA SER A 102 17.50 -14.05 -6.32
C SER A 102 16.91 -12.91 -7.12
N VAL A 103 17.51 -11.74 -6.90
CA VAL A 103 17.42 -10.59 -7.79
C VAL A 103 18.82 -10.28 -8.32
N ASP A 104 18.93 -10.13 -9.64
CA ASP A 104 20.17 -9.82 -10.35
C ASP A 104 20.13 -8.36 -10.82
N PHE A 105 21.21 -7.61 -10.56
CA PHE A 105 21.46 -6.26 -11.07
C PHE A 105 22.54 -6.36 -12.16
N GLU A 106 22.12 -6.25 -13.41
CA GLU A 106 23.00 -6.37 -14.58
C GLU A 106 23.55 -5.00 -14.97
N CYS A 107 24.74 -4.63 -14.51
CA CYS A 107 25.32 -3.29 -14.71
C CYS A 107 25.63 -2.93 -16.18
N ASP A 108 25.81 -3.92 -17.08
CA ASP A 108 26.07 -3.65 -18.51
C ASP A 108 24.78 -3.26 -19.26
N ALA A 109 23.62 -3.61 -18.72
CA ALA A 109 22.31 -3.40 -19.33
C ALA A 109 21.40 -2.51 -18.48
N ASP A 110 21.84 -2.14 -17.28
CA ASP A 110 21.08 -1.39 -16.29
C ASP A 110 19.68 -2.01 -16.04
N THR A 111 19.68 -3.33 -15.81
CA THR A 111 18.44 -4.10 -15.61
C THR A 111 18.42 -4.78 -14.25
N VAL A 112 17.23 -4.84 -13.65
CA VAL A 112 16.96 -5.62 -12.45
C VAL A 112 16.10 -6.81 -12.83
N ARG A 113 16.53 -8.03 -12.51
CA ARG A 113 15.83 -9.25 -12.85
C ARG A 113 15.53 -10.10 -11.61
N PHE A 114 14.27 -10.19 -11.23
CA PHE A 114 13.77 -11.11 -10.22
C PHE A 114 13.48 -12.47 -10.86
N GLN A 115 14.01 -13.56 -10.32
CA GLN A 115 13.70 -14.91 -10.80
C GLN A 115 12.24 -15.27 -10.51
N ASP A 116 11.72 -14.86 -9.36
CA ASP A 116 10.33 -14.89 -8.98
C ASP A 116 10.11 -13.75 -7.99
N PHE A 117 9.37 -12.73 -8.44
CA PHE A 117 9.17 -11.50 -7.68
C PHE A 117 8.47 -11.75 -6.35
N ASP A 118 7.36 -12.47 -6.39
CA ASP A 118 6.51 -12.66 -5.21
C ASP A 118 7.20 -13.52 -4.14
N ILE A 119 7.97 -14.54 -4.54
CA ILE A 119 8.76 -15.33 -3.60
C ILE A 119 9.93 -14.53 -3.03
N TYR A 120 10.59 -13.73 -3.86
CA TYR A 120 11.72 -12.93 -3.40
C TYR A 120 11.30 -11.88 -2.36
N MET A 121 10.14 -11.24 -2.57
CA MET A 121 9.67 -10.14 -1.73
C MET A 121 9.03 -10.58 -0.41
N ARG A 122 8.69 -11.86 -0.21
CA ARG A 122 8.12 -12.33 1.06
C ARG A 122 9.08 -12.14 2.24
N ASP A 123 8.55 -11.73 3.38
CA ASP A 123 9.37 -11.42 4.56
C ASP A 123 9.90 -12.65 5.28
N SER A 124 9.12 -13.73 5.35
CA SER A 124 9.49 -14.96 6.03
C SER A 124 9.17 -16.20 5.21
N SER A 125 9.79 -17.34 5.59
CA SER A 125 9.51 -18.65 4.95
C SER A 125 8.09 -19.14 5.16
N ASP A 126 7.40 -18.64 6.18
CA ASP A 126 6.05 -19.06 6.55
C ASP A 126 4.96 -18.21 5.88
N ALA A 127 5.33 -17.06 5.27
CA ALA A 127 4.41 -16.21 4.53
C ALA A 127 3.96 -16.87 3.22
N PHE A 128 2.71 -16.65 2.81
CA PHE A 128 2.27 -16.95 1.46
C PHE A 128 2.99 -16.04 0.46
N MET A 129 3.23 -16.52 -0.75
CA MET A 129 4.04 -15.80 -1.74
C MET A 129 3.54 -14.41 -2.09
N ILE A 130 2.23 -14.17 -2.07
CA ILE A 130 1.63 -12.85 -2.35
C ILE A 130 0.54 -12.50 -1.34
N ASP A 131 0.63 -13.05 -0.13
CA ASP A 131 -0.32 -12.74 0.93
C ASP A 131 0.02 -11.36 1.52
N MET A 132 -0.86 -10.40 1.28
CA MET A 132 -0.80 -9.06 1.85
C MET A 132 -1.69 -8.92 3.09
N ILE A 133 -2.22 -10.05 3.59
CA ILE A 133 -3.13 -10.08 4.72
C ILE A 133 -2.53 -10.97 5.81
N ASP A 134 -1.90 -10.33 6.77
CA ASP A 134 -1.34 -11.02 7.92
C ASP A 134 -2.42 -11.66 8.78
N GLY A 135 -2.11 -12.82 9.35
CA GLY A 135 -2.91 -13.39 10.42
C GLY A 135 -2.95 -12.45 11.63
N ILE A 136 -4.01 -12.54 12.42
CA ILE A 136 -4.13 -11.80 13.67
C ILE A 136 -3.93 -12.78 14.82
N SER A 137 -2.86 -12.59 15.57
CA SER A 137 -2.49 -13.48 16.67
C SER A 137 -2.05 -12.72 17.91
N THR A 138 -2.01 -13.42 19.02
CA THR A 138 -1.41 -12.96 20.28
C THR A 138 -0.53 -14.05 20.86
N GLU A 139 0.50 -13.67 21.57
CA GLU A 139 1.41 -14.59 22.26
C GLU A 139 1.08 -14.61 23.77
N GLY A 140 0.74 -15.79 24.29
CA GLY A 140 0.47 -15.98 25.69
C GLY A 140 1.76 -15.94 26.54
N GLU A 141 1.62 -15.76 27.85
CA GLU A 141 2.75 -15.73 28.80
C GLU A 141 3.62 -17.02 28.75
N ASP A 142 3.09 -18.12 28.26
CA ASP A 142 3.79 -19.41 28.11
C ASP A 142 4.47 -19.57 26.73
N GLY A 143 4.45 -18.54 25.88
CA GLY A 143 4.99 -18.54 24.53
C GLY A 143 4.09 -19.27 23.51
N SER A 144 2.85 -19.58 23.86
CA SER A 144 1.87 -20.14 22.91
C SER A 144 1.27 -19.07 22.05
N VAL A 145 1.23 -19.27 20.71
CA VAL A 145 0.56 -18.38 19.77
C VAL A 145 -0.89 -18.79 19.62
N ARG A 146 -1.80 -17.84 19.81
CA ARG A 146 -3.24 -17.98 19.61
C ARG A 146 -3.68 -17.04 18.50
N TYR A 147 -4.52 -17.54 17.59
CA TYR A 147 -4.94 -16.81 16.42
C TYR A 147 -6.40 -16.36 16.55
N PHE A 148 -6.65 -15.05 16.45
CA PHE A 148 -7.99 -14.51 16.21
C PHE A 148 -8.41 -14.73 14.77
N ALA A 149 -7.49 -14.62 13.82
CA ALA A 149 -7.69 -14.91 12.41
C ALA A 149 -6.43 -15.50 11.78
N ARG A 150 -6.59 -16.44 10.87
CA ARG A 150 -5.49 -16.96 10.06
C ARG A 150 -5.98 -17.48 8.72
N ALA A 151 -5.11 -17.52 7.74
CA ALA A 151 -5.35 -18.28 6.53
C ALA A 151 -5.40 -19.78 6.87
N ASN A 152 -6.47 -20.45 6.47
CA ASN A 152 -6.63 -21.89 6.66
C ASN A 152 -6.02 -22.66 5.50
N ASP A 153 -6.23 -22.16 4.27
CA ASP A 153 -5.67 -22.68 3.04
C ASP A 153 -5.53 -21.58 1.99
N ALA A 154 -4.62 -21.77 1.06
CA ALA A 154 -4.45 -20.91 -0.09
C ALA A 154 -4.24 -21.75 -1.35
N SER A 155 -4.72 -21.24 -2.49
CA SER A 155 -4.51 -21.84 -3.80
C SER A 155 -3.97 -20.80 -4.79
N TYR A 156 -2.95 -21.20 -5.55
CA TYR A 156 -2.44 -20.40 -6.65
C TYR A 156 -3.27 -20.65 -7.90
N GLU A 157 -4.05 -19.66 -8.33
CA GLU A 157 -4.76 -19.65 -9.62
C GLU A 157 -3.80 -19.35 -10.78
N ARG A 158 -2.76 -18.55 -10.48
CA ARG A 158 -1.64 -18.26 -11.35
C ARG A 158 -0.39 -18.01 -10.53
N TYR A 159 0.68 -18.69 -10.88
CA TYR A 159 2.00 -18.39 -10.33
C TYR A 159 2.55 -17.09 -10.93
N GLY A 160 3.35 -16.38 -10.14
CA GLY A 160 4.16 -15.28 -10.62
C GLY A 160 5.19 -15.73 -11.65
N THR A 161 5.75 -14.78 -12.36
CA THR A 161 6.77 -15.01 -13.38
C THR A 161 8.04 -14.26 -13.05
N GLU A 162 9.08 -14.53 -13.81
CA GLU A 162 10.26 -13.68 -13.83
C GLU A 162 9.84 -12.24 -14.16
N VAL A 163 10.32 -11.28 -13.36
CA VAL A 163 10.11 -9.85 -13.59
C VAL A 163 11.45 -9.23 -13.95
N THR A 164 11.50 -8.50 -15.07
CA THR A 164 12.66 -7.71 -15.49
C THR A 164 12.28 -6.24 -15.58
N ILE A 165 12.99 -5.38 -14.88
CA ILE A 165 12.84 -3.93 -14.86
C ILE A 165 14.04 -3.33 -15.55
N ASN A 166 13.81 -2.56 -16.65
CA ASN A 166 14.88 -1.94 -17.43
C ASN A 166 15.11 -0.50 -16.94
N ALA A 167 15.96 -0.33 -15.94
CA ALA A 167 16.30 0.98 -15.38
C ALA A 167 17.02 1.88 -16.42
N GLY A 168 17.80 1.27 -17.31
CA GLY A 168 18.47 1.97 -18.40
C GLY A 168 17.55 2.68 -19.38
N ASP A 169 16.30 2.21 -19.58
CA ASP A 169 15.29 2.89 -20.39
C ASP A 169 14.88 4.25 -19.79
N TYR A 170 15.12 4.43 -18.49
CA TYR A 170 14.88 5.67 -17.75
C TYR A 170 16.17 6.49 -17.55
N GLY A 171 17.34 6.00 -18.03
CA GLY A 171 18.62 6.65 -17.84
C GLY A 171 19.17 6.53 -16.41
N ILE A 172 18.88 5.42 -15.77
CA ILE A 172 19.35 5.06 -14.43
C ILE A 172 20.44 4.01 -14.60
N ASP A 173 21.68 4.35 -14.22
CA ASP A 173 22.86 3.54 -14.44
C ASP A 173 23.22 2.74 -13.18
N PHE A 174 23.62 1.48 -13.35
CA PHE A 174 24.23 0.64 -12.33
C PHE A 174 25.74 0.48 -12.60
N ILE A 175 26.57 0.58 -11.57
CA ILE A 175 28.03 0.65 -11.76
C ILE A 175 28.73 -0.57 -11.17
N ALA A 176 29.40 -1.34 -12.04
CA ALA A 176 30.26 -2.43 -11.63
C ALA A 176 31.72 -1.94 -11.54
N GLU A 177 32.26 -1.77 -10.34
CA GLU A 177 33.65 -1.33 -10.15
C GLU A 177 34.27 -2.03 -8.93
N GLY A 178 35.50 -2.45 -9.03
CA GLY A 178 36.27 -3.04 -7.92
C GLY A 178 35.75 -4.37 -7.37
N GLY A 179 34.83 -5.05 -8.07
CA GLY A 179 34.15 -6.28 -7.62
C GLY A 179 32.88 -6.02 -6.80
N GLU A 180 32.37 -4.81 -6.88
CA GLU A 180 31.14 -4.34 -6.26
C GLU A 180 30.14 -3.89 -7.32
N CYS A 181 28.85 -3.90 -7.00
CA CYS A 181 27.78 -3.32 -7.77
C CYS A 181 27.18 -2.16 -6.98
N TYR A 182 27.24 -0.96 -7.55
CA TYR A 182 26.65 0.24 -6.98
C TYR A 182 25.34 0.54 -7.70
N VAL A 183 24.28 0.69 -6.93
CA VAL A 183 22.93 0.99 -7.42
C VAL A 183 22.44 2.28 -6.74
N PRO A 184 21.72 3.18 -7.44
CA PRO A 184 21.17 4.35 -6.81
C PRO A 184 20.33 3.97 -5.58
N MET A 185 20.54 4.70 -4.49
CA MET A 185 19.92 4.40 -3.19
C MET A 185 18.39 4.38 -3.28
N GLN A 186 17.80 5.34 -4.00
CA GLN A 186 16.35 5.39 -4.18
C GLN A 186 15.83 4.19 -4.98
N THR A 187 16.53 3.79 -6.06
CA THR A 187 16.13 2.60 -6.84
C THR A 187 16.12 1.32 -6.00
N LEU A 188 17.09 1.15 -5.09
CA LEU A 188 17.07 0.02 -4.15
C LEU A 188 15.91 0.11 -3.17
N SER A 189 15.65 1.29 -2.63
CA SER A 189 14.54 1.54 -1.71
C SER A 189 13.21 1.19 -2.37
N ASP A 190 12.92 1.79 -3.53
CA ASP A 190 11.67 1.61 -4.25
C ASP A 190 11.43 0.15 -4.65
N LEU A 191 12.45 -0.52 -5.18
CA LEU A 191 12.31 -1.88 -5.70
C LEU A 191 12.32 -2.98 -4.62
N LEU A 192 12.94 -2.73 -3.45
CA LEU A 192 13.18 -3.80 -2.47
C LEU A 192 12.61 -3.54 -1.07
N MET A 193 12.14 -2.31 -0.75
CA MET A 193 11.65 -1.95 0.58
C MET A 193 10.22 -1.44 0.60
N SER A 194 9.81 -0.64 -0.39
CA SER A 194 8.50 0.04 -0.40
C SER A 194 7.30 -0.89 -0.25
N TYR A 195 7.47 -2.13 -0.63
CA TYR A 195 6.52 -3.23 -0.44
C TYR A 195 6.19 -3.52 1.03
N GLY A 196 7.16 -3.37 1.92
CA GLY A 196 7.03 -3.55 3.37
C GLY A 196 6.63 -2.26 4.09
N TYR A 197 6.05 -1.27 3.40
CA TYR A 197 5.69 0.04 3.96
C TYR A 197 6.89 0.78 4.59
N SER A 198 8.09 0.50 4.10
CA SER A 198 9.35 1.10 4.54
C SER A 198 10.10 1.65 3.35
N ASP A 199 10.82 2.74 3.55
CA ASP A 199 11.59 3.40 2.49
C ASP A 199 12.87 4.04 3.05
N ILE A 200 13.79 4.47 2.16
CA ILE A 200 14.96 5.28 2.51
C ILE A 200 14.69 6.73 2.12
N TYR A 201 14.34 7.55 3.10
CA TYR A 201 14.08 8.98 2.92
C TYR A 201 15.37 9.76 3.03
N TYR A 202 15.74 10.49 2.00
CA TYR A 202 16.99 11.25 1.93
C TYR A 202 16.74 12.76 1.83
N ASN A 203 17.46 13.55 2.64
CA ASN A 203 17.30 15.02 2.66
C ASN A 203 18.55 15.77 2.17
N GLY A 204 19.52 15.08 1.56
CA GLY A 204 20.79 15.65 1.13
C GLY A 204 21.94 15.55 2.16
N GLU A 205 21.63 15.38 3.45
CA GLU A 205 22.61 15.31 4.53
C GLU A 205 22.52 14.00 5.37
N ILE A 206 21.31 13.51 5.55
CA ILE A 206 21.01 12.29 6.32
C ILE A 206 20.03 11.40 5.55
N ALA A 207 19.89 10.14 5.98
CA ALA A 207 18.81 9.27 5.57
C ALA A 207 18.01 8.77 6.77
N TYR A 208 16.71 8.49 6.56
CA TYR A 208 15.85 7.78 7.50
C TYR A 208 15.34 6.50 6.83
N VAL A 209 15.32 5.38 7.55
CA VAL A 209 14.83 4.09 7.09
C VAL A 209 13.63 3.70 7.94
N GLY A 210 12.46 3.60 7.32
CA GLY A 210 11.22 3.27 8.02
C GLY A 210 9.95 3.73 7.30
N GLY A 211 8.85 3.88 8.02
CA GLY A 211 7.56 4.29 7.49
C GLY A 211 7.37 5.81 7.41
N THR A 212 6.33 6.22 6.69
CA THR A 212 5.96 7.65 6.48
C THR A 212 5.47 8.35 7.75
N ASP A 213 4.93 7.59 8.70
CA ASP A 213 4.40 8.06 9.98
C ASP A 213 5.46 8.64 10.93
N ALA A 214 6.74 8.41 10.60
CA ALA A 214 7.85 8.96 11.36
C ALA A 214 7.98 10.48 11.30
N PHE A 215 7.41 11.16 10.29
CA PHE A 215 7.71 12.57 10.02
C PHE A 215 6.66 13.55 10.54
N ALA A 216 5.39 13.18 10.57
CA ALA A 216 4.31 14.04 11.05
C ALA A 216 3.27 13.23 11.84
N ASP A 217 2.62 13.90 12.80
CA ASP A 217 1.51 13.32 13.54
C ASP A 217 0.17 13.44 12.77
N GLU A 218 -0.91 12.95 13.36
CA GLU A 218 -2.27 12.98 12.78
C GLU A 218 -2.81 14.39 12.50
N ASN A 219 -2.23 15.43 13.13
CA ASN A 219 -2.58 16.85 12.90
C ASN A 219 -1.72 17.49 11.80
N GLY A 220 -0.68 16.78 11.32
CA GLY A 220 0.31 17.27 10.37
C GLY A 220 1.44 18.06 11.03
N ASP A 221 1.56 18.05 12.36
CA ASP A 221 2.69 18.64 13.07
C ASP A 221 3.91 17.73 13.00
N LEU A 222 5.09 18.29 12.77
CA LEU A 222 6.32 17.51 12.69
C LEU A 222 6.64 16.78 13.99
N THR A 223 6.95 15.50 13.88
CA THR A 223 7.53 14.70 14.96
C THR A 223 8.99 15.10 15.22
N PRO A 224 9.65 14.61 16.27
CA PRO A 224 11.09 14.80 16.44
C PRO A 224 11.93 14.30 15.27
N MET A 225 11.53 13.22 14.58
CA MET A 225 12.21 12.75 13.36
C MET A 225 11.92 13.69 12.18
N GLY A 226 10.70 14.17 12.04
CA GLY A 226 10.33 15.17 11.06
C GLY A 226 11.12 16.48 11.22
N GLU A 227 11.32 16.97 12.45
CA GLU A 227 12.16 18.14 12.72
C GLU A 227 13.62 17.93 12.26
N ILE A 228 14.17 16.73 12.45
CA ILE A 228 15.52 16.38 11.98
C ILE A 228 15.54 16.33 10.46
N PHE A 229 14.57 15.67 9.83
CA PHE A 229 14.50 15.51 8.38
C PHE A 229 14.34 16.84 7.64
N TYR A 230 13.52 17.76 8.17
CA TYR A 230 13.32 19.11 7.64
C TYR A 230 14.30 20.16 8.21
N SER A 231 15.38 19.76 8.89
CA SER A 231 16.38 20.69 9.43
C SER A 231 17.23 21.36 8.34
N VAL A 232 17.30 20.79 7.13
CA VAL A 232 17.99 21.39 6.00
C VAL A 232 17.28 22.66 5.53
N LYS A 233 18.07 23.64 5.09
CA LYS A 233 17.48 24.88 4.56
C LYS A 233 17.00 24.65 3.13
N PRO A 234 15.85 25.24 2.75
CA PRO A 234 15.42 25.22 1.36
C PRO A 234 16.53 25.68 0.40
N HIS A 235 16.70 24.94 -0.70
CA HIS A 235 17.75 25.17 -1.69
C HIS A 235 17.39 24.53 -3.03
N ASP A 236 17.96 25.04 -4.12
CA ASP A 236 17.78 24.47 -5.44
C ASP A 236 18.45 23.08 -5.53
N ARG A 237 17.82 22.16 -6.23
CA ARG A 237 18.42 20.85 -6.57
C ARG A 237 19.50 21.01 -7.64
N SER A 238 20.50 20.14 -7.65
CA SER A 238 21.38 20.03 -8.80
C SER A 238 20.62 19.49 -10.03
N GLN A 239 21.13 19.72 -11.23
CA GLN A 239 20.52 19.18 -12.44
C GLN A 239 20.59 17.65 -12.47
N SER A 240 21.63 17.04 -11.89
CA SER A 240 21.74 15.57 -11.81
C SER A 240 20.67 14.99 -10.89
N MET A 241 20.46 15.56 -9.71
CA MET A 241 19.41 15.16 -8.79
C MET A 241 18.02 15.35 -9.40
N ALA A 242 17.74 16.52 -10.00
CA ALA A 242 16.45 16.81 -10.62
C ALA A 242 16.10 15.81 -11.76
N ASN A 243 17.08 15.54 -12.63
CA ASN A 243 16.89 14.56 -13.70
C ASN A 243 16.70 13.14 -13.16
N PHE A 244 17.50 12.75 -12.17
CA PHE A 244 17.39 11.42 -11.56
C PHE A 244 16.04 11.25 -10.86
N THR A 245 15.61 12.23 -10.04
CA THR A 245 14.30 12.19 -9.36
C THR A 245 13.15 12.01 -10.35
N TYR A 246 13.14 12.77 -11.46
CA TYR A 246 12.11 12.60 -12.49
C TYR A 246 12.15 11.22 -13.16
N ASN A 247 13.35 10.72 -13.49
CA ASN A 247 13.53 9.44 -14.12
C ASN A 247 13.10 8.28 -13.20
N GLU A 248 13.50 8.34 -11.92
CA GLU A 248 13.13 7.35 -10.90
C GLU A 248 11.61 7.37 -10.65
N LEU A 249 11.01 8.56 -10.54
CA LEU A 249 9.55 8.69 -10.43
C LEU A 249 8.83 7.99 -11.60
N CYS A 250 9.29 8.17 -12.83
CA CYS A 250 8.72 7.47 -13.98
C CYS A 250 8.90 5.96 -13.90
N LEU A 251 10.08 5.48 -13.48
CA LEU A 251 10.37 4.06 -13.30
C LEU A 251 9.43 3.43 -12.27
N VAL A 252 9.35 4.02 -11.07
CA VAL A 252 8.58 3.46 -9.96
C VAL A 252 7.08 3.46 -10.24
N LEU A 253 6.56 4.53 -10.84
CA LEU A 253 5.15 4.61 -11.21
C LEU A 253 4.81 3.66 -12.36
N ASP A 254 5.68 3.50 -13.36
CA ASP A 254 5.50 2.51 -14.43
C ASP A 254 5.55 1.07 -13.93
N THR A 255 6.28 0.82 -12.85
CA THR A 255 6.45 -0.50 -12.25
C THR A 255 5.31 -0.85 -11.31
N PHE A 256 4.94 0.05 -10.39
CA PHE A 256 4.12 -0.29 -9.23
C PHE A 256 2.71 0.33 -9.21
N TYR A 257 2.39 1.30 -10.08
CA TYR A 257 1.03 1.86 -10.09
C TYR A 257 0.01 0.84 -10.61
N GLY A 258 -0.78 0.26 -9.70
CA GLY A 258 -1.67 -0.87 -9.97
C GLY A 258 -2.90 -0.57 -10.82
N LEU A 259 -3.26 0.72 -10.99
CA LEU A 259 -4.39 1.17 -11.81
C LEU A 259 -3.99 1.69 -13.19
N LYS A 260 -2.77 1.42 -13.64
CA LYS A 260 -2.23 1.89 -14.93
C LYS A 260 -3.14 1.56 -16.10
N ASP A 261 -3.60 0.30 -16.19
CA ASP A 261 -4.53 -0.16 -17.24
C ASP A 261 -5.92 0.51 -17.12
N ASN A 262 -6.41 0.72 -15.90
CA ASN A 262 -7.71 1.34 -15.63
C ASN A 262 -7.75 2.80 -16.07
N HIS A 263 -6.62 3.50 -15.97
CA HIS A 263 -6.42 4.89 -16.38
C HIS A 263 -5.90 5.03 -17.82
N PHE A 264 -5.70 3.91 -18.54
CA PHE A 264 -5.19 3.88 -19.92
C PHE A 264 -3.80 4.53 -20.06
N ILE A 265 -2.96 4.42 -19.04
CA ILE A 265 -1.61 4.99 -19.03
C ILE A 265 -0.64 4.00 -19.71
N THR A 266 0.02 4.43 -20.78
CA THR A 266 1.06 3.64 -21.46
C THR A 266 2.38 3.73 -20.70
N SER A 267 2.83 4.96 -20.38
CA SER A 267 3.95 5.24 -19.51
C SER A 267 3.76 6.56 -18.78
N PHE A 268 4.37 6.70 -17.62
CA PHE A 268 4.31 7.95 -16.86
C PHE A 268 5.14 9.08 -17.48
N ARG A 269 6.14 8.74 -18.28
CA ARG A 269 6.86 9.74 -19.09
C ARG A 269 5.95 10.36 -20.15
N GLU A 270 5.18 9.55 -20.90
CA GLU A 270 4.19 10.06 -21.85
C GLU A 270 3.10 10.87 -21.14
N LEU A 271 2.61 10.41 -20.00
CA LEU A 271 1.62 11.15 -19.22
C LEU A 271 2.15 12.51 -18.74
N ALA A 272 3.38 12.58 -18.25
CA ALA A 272 4.01 13.83 -17.83
C ALA A 272 4.19 14.82 -19.01
N GLU A 273 4.55 14.30 -20.20
CA GLU A 273 4.63 15.12 -21.42
C GLU A 273 3.25 15.60 -21.89
N GLU A 274 2.23 14.74 -21.92
CA GLU A 274 0.86 15.07 -22.33
C GLU A 274 0.19 16.07 -21.40
N THR A 275 0.48 16.01 -20.10
CA THR A 275 -0.04 16.95 -19.10
C THR A 275 0.77 18.24 -19.03
N GLY A 276 1.96 18.28 -19.65
CA GLY A 276 2.88 19.41 -19.63
C GLY A 276 3.69 19.53 -18.34
N LEU A 277 3.71 18.49 -17.50
CA LEU A 277 4.41 18.49 -16.20
C LEU A 277 5.88 18.00 -16.29
N ALA A 278 6.31 17.42 -17.41
CA ALA A 278 7.62 16.80 -17.53
C ALA A 278 8.80 17.77 -17.25
N GLU A 279 8.69 19.03 -17.70
CA GLU A 279 9.72 20.06 -17.51
C GLU A 279 9.77 20.52 -16.05
N ASP A 280 8.61 20.69 -15.41
CA ASP A 280 8.49 21.12 -14.02
C ASP A 280 8.91 20.00 -13.05
N LEU A 281 8.56 18.73 -13.30
CA LEU A 281 9.04 17.56 -12.53
C LEU A 281 10.58 17.44 -12.53
N ALA A 282 11.23 17.81 -13.65
CA ALA A 282 12.68 17.84 -13.79
C ALA A 282 13.31 19.21 -13.44
N SER A 283 12.55 20.13 -12.82
CA SER A 283 13.04 21.45 -12.45
C SER A 283 14.08 21.38 -11.34
N THR A 284 15.05 22.28 -11.37
CA THR A 284 15.99 22.47 -10.26
C THR A 284 15.37 23.29 -9.11
N ASP A 285 14.25 23.97 -9.33
CA ASP A 285 13.45 24.58 -8.26
C ASP A 285 12.61 23.45 -7.60
N PRO A 286 12.89 23.11 -6.33
CA PRO A 286 12.19 22.01 -5.68
C PRO A 286 10.70 22.27 -5.44
N VAL A 287 10.30 23.55 -5.25
CA VAL A 287 8.88 23.90 -5.06
C VAL A 287 8.10 23.71 -6.35
N GLU A 288 8.68 24.06 -7.50
CA GLU A 288 8.08 23.81 -8.82
C GLU A 288 7.92 22.31 -9.07
N ALA A 289 8.95 21.52 -8.74
CA ALA A 289 8.90 20.06 -8.92
C ALA A 289 7.89 19.37 -7.98
N ASP A 290 7.85 19.75 -6.72
CA ASP A 290 6.86 19.24 -5.76
C ASP A 290 5.43 19.64 -6.16
N GLY A 291 5.25 20.87 -6.67
CA GLY A 291 3.98 21.32 -7.22
C GLY A 291 3.53 20.52 -8.44
N ALA A 292 4.47 20.14 -9.32
CA ALA A 292 4.19 19.25 -10.46
C ALA A 292 3.87 17.83 -10.01
N LEU A 293 4.58 17.29 -9.01
CA LEU A 293 4.28 15.99 -8.40
C LEU A 293 2.88 16.00 -7.78
N TYR A 294 2.53 17.02 -7.02
CA TYR A 294 1.18 17.19 -6.47
C TYR A 294 0.12 17.17 -7.58
N GLN A 295 0.33 17.89 -8.67
CA GLN A 295 -0.61 17.91 -9.80
C GLN A 295 -0.73 16.55 -10.46
N LEU A 296 0.38 15.86 -10.72
CA LEU A 296 0.37 14.52 -11.30
C LEU A 296 -0.47 13.55 -10.45
N LEU A 297 -0.20 13.47 -9.15
CA LEU A 297 -0.84 12.51 -8.25
C LEU A 297 -2.28 12.90 -7.89
N ASN A 298 -2.51 14.16 -7.50
CA ASN A 298 -3.78 14.59 -6.90
C ASN A 298 -4.80 15.10 -7.92
N LEU A 299 -4.39 15.45 -9.15
CA LEU A 299 -5.28 15.99 -10.18
C LEU A 299 -5.37 15.08 -11.42
N HIS A 300 -4.24 14.61 -11.94
CA HIS A 300 -4.23 13.85 -13.20
C HIS A 300 -4.52 12.37 -13.00
N LEU A 301 -3.96 11.74 -11.98
CA LEU A 301 -4.35 10.39 -11.60
C LEU A 301 -5.72 10.39 -10.94
N ASP A 302 -5.97 11.34 -10.04
CA ASP A 302 -7.26 11.55 -9.33
C ASP A 302 -7.86 10.24 -8.75
N ASP A 303 -6.98 9.34 -8.40
CA ASP A 303 -7.25 8.11 -7.66
C ASP A 303 -7.18 8.41 -6.17
N ILE A 304 -8.17 7.95 -5.41
CA ILE A 304 -8.33 8.35 -4.01
C ILE A 304 -7.19 7.83 -3.12
N HIS A 305 -6.63 6.66 -3.42
CA HIS A 305 -5.46 6.13 -2.70
C HIS A 305 -4.16 6.87 -3.05
N THR A 306 -4.06 7.44 -4.27
CA THR A 306 -2.85 8.09 -4.74
C THR A 306 -2.82 9.55 -4.35
N CYS A 307 -1.86 9.97 -3.53
CA CYS A 307 -1.72 11.36 -3.10
C CYS A 307 -0.32 11.67 -2.58
N MET A 308 0.04 12.94 -2.67
CA MET A 308 1.21 13.49 -2.01
C MET A 308 0.88 13.82 -0.55
N PHE A 309 1.79 13.51 0.36
CA PHE A 309 1.67 13.80 1.79
C PHE A 309 2.53 15.00 2.22
N MET A 310 3.78 15.02 1.78
CA MET A 310 4.76 16.01 2.21
C MET A 310 5.70 16.38 1.06
N THR A 311 6.13 17.63 1.04
CA THR A 311 7.13 18.16 0.10
C THR A 311 8.53 17.70 0.47
N SER A 312 9.47 17.81 -0.47
CA SER A 312 10.87 17.57 -0.21
C SER A 312 11.44 18.53 0.86
N PRO A 313 12.44 18.11 1.64
CA PRO A 313 13.14 19.01 2.54
C PRO A 313 13.76 20.23 1.83
N ALA A 314 14.14 20.06 0.56
CA ALA A 314 14.66 21.17 -0.26
C ALA A 314 13.63 22.26 -0.52
N SER A 315 12.33 21.92 -0.64
CA SER A 315 11.21 22.87 -0.72
C SER A 315 10.85 23.45 0.65
N GLY A 316 11.08 22.68 1.71
CA GLY A 316 10.62 22.95 3.06
C GLY A 316 9.18 22.50 3.31
N HIS A 317 8.91 22.04 4.52
CA HIS A 317 7.63 21.45 4.94
C HIS A 317 6.39 22.33 4.64
N ASP A 318 6.50 23.66 4.83
CA ASP A 318 5.37 24.57 4.69
C ASP A 318 4.88 24.75 3.22
N ALA A 319 5.67 24.35 2.22
CA ALA A 319 5.32 24.53 0.81
C ALA A 319 4.05 23.74 0.44
N PHE A 320 3.86 22.55 1.00
CA PHE A 320 2.71 21.68 0.73
C PHE A 320 1.34 22.33 1.01
N ALA A 321 1.26 23.14 2.07
CA ALA A 321 0.01 23.77 2.50
C ALA A 321 -0.63 24.67 1.42
N ASN A 322 0.16 25.20 0.48
CA ASN A 322 -0.30 26.11 -0.56
C ASN A 322 -0.80 25.38 -1.82
N PHE A 323 -0.40 24.13 -2.07
CA PHE A 323 -0.64 23.44 -3.34
C PHE A 323 -2.13 23.20 -3.62
N LYS A 324 -2.91 22.86 -2.60
CA LYS A 324 -4.37 22.68 -2.74
C LYS A 324 -5.07 23.96 -3.19
N ASP A 325 -4.67 25.11 -2.66
CA ASP A 325 -5.25 26.40 -3.01
C ASP A 325 -4.77 26.88 -4.37
N GLU A 326 -3.53 26.57 -4.74
CA GLU A 326 -2.91 26.99 -6.01
C GLU A 326 -3.37 26.14 -7.19
N TYR A 327 -3.34 24.80 -7.04
CA TYR A 327 -3.61 23.85 -8.13
C TYR A 327 -4.99 23.20 -8.07
N GLY A 328 -5.66 23.23 -6.91
CA GLY A 328 -6.96 22.59 -6.70
C GLY A 328 -6.87 21.09 -6.37
N GLN A 329 -7.94 20.37 -6.63
CA GLN A 329 -8.04 18.91 -6.42
C GLN A 329 -8.73 18.25 -7.61
N GLY A 330 -8.46 16.97 -7.83
CA GLY A 330 -9.13 16.15 -8.84
C GLY A 330 -10.63 16.00 -8.59
N GLN A 331 -11.36 15.60 -9.64
CA GLN A 331 -12.84 15.52 -9.59
C GLN A 331 -13.32 14.40 -8.67
N SER A 332 -12.66 13.25 -8.67
CA SER A 332 -12.98 12.11 -7.81
C SER A 332 -12.80 12.48 -6.35
N ARG A 333 -11.72 13.15 -6.02
CA ARG A 333 -11.43 13.64 -4.67
C ARG A 333 -12.43 14.70 -4.20
N MET A 334 -12.78 15.67 -5.07
CA MET A 334 -13.83 16.64 -4.76
C MET A 334 -15.19 15.99 -4.55
N PHE A 335 -15.54 15.00 -5.40
CA PHE A 335 -16.78 14.25 -5.24
C PHE A 335 -16.80 13.51 -3.90
N ARG A 336 -15.72 12.80 -3.56
CA ARG A 336 -15.60 12.08 -2.29
C ARG A 336 -15.75 13.01 -1.09
N ASN A 337 -15.02 14.11 -1.06
CA ASN A 337 -15.10 15.09 0.04
C ASN A 337 -16.54 15.57 0.25
N LYS A 338 -17.26 15.82 -0.83
CA LYS A 338 -18.69 16.18 -0.76
C LYS A 338 -19.58 15.05 -0.23
N GLN A 339 -19.28 13.78 -0.56
CA GLN A 339 -20.02 12.65 0.01
C GLN A 339 -19.75 12.54 1.52
N VAL A 340 -18.48 12.67 1.94
CA VAL A 340 -18.09 12.66 3.35
C VAL A 340 -18.90 13.72 4.12
N GLU A 341 -18.85 14.99 3.69
CA GLU A 341 -19.61 16.07 4.31
C GLU A 341 -21.10 15.73 4.39
N MET A 342 -21.71 15.30 3.29
CA MET A 342 -23.15 15.02 3.21
C MET A 342 -23.61 13.88 4.16
N TYR A 343 -22.84 12.80 4.27
CA TYR A 343 -23.22 11.67 5.12
C TYR A 343 -22.97 11.97 6.60
N LEU A 344 -21.86 12.65 6.93
CA LEU A 344 -21.59 13.06 8.31
C LEU A 344 -22.61 14.09 8.80
N GLU A 345 -22.95 15.12 8.01
CA GLU A 345 -24.00 16.08 8.35
C GLU A 345 -25.36 15.40 8.55
N ALA A 346 -25.72 14.43 7.70
CA ALA A 346 -26.97 13.69 7.85
C ALA A 346 -26.98 12.83 9.11
N ARG A 347 -25.85 12.20 9.44
CA ARG A 347 -25.67 11.42 10.67
C ARG A 347 -25.85 12.30 11.91
N ASP A 348 -25.16 13.42 11.97
CA ASP A 348 -25.22 14.34 13.10
C ASP A 348 -26.60 14.97 13.26
N ALA A 349 -27.29 15.26 12.14
CA ALA A 349 -28.67 15.80 12.19
C ALA A 349 -29.68 14.79 12.75
N VAL A 350 -29.56 13.49 12.46
CA VAL A 350 -30.45 12.44 12.95
C VAL A 350 -30.03 11.94 14.34
N ARG A 351 -28.73 11.90 14.60
CA ARG A 351 -28.11 11.35 15.83
C ARG A 351 -27.16 12.38 16.47
N PRO A 352 -27.72 13.49 17.02
CA PRO A 352 -26.92 14.59 17.59
C PRO A 352 -26.09 14.18 18.83
N ASP A 353 -26.47 13.09 19.50
CA ASP A 353 -25.72 12.51 20.63
C ASP A 353 -24.67 11.47 20.17
N GLY A 354 -24.53 11.27 18.85
CA GLY A 354 -23.67 10.28 18.24
C GLY A 354 -24.33 8.92 18.06
N ILE A 355 -23.61 8.01 17.38
CA ILE A 355 -23.97 6.61 17.19
C ILE A 355 -23.04 5.77 18.06
N LEU A 356 -23.60 4.82 18.80
CA LEU A 356 -22.79 3.85 19.51
C LEU A 356 -22.31 2.75 18.55
N PRO A 357 -21.10 2.22 18.73
CA PRO A 357 -20.56 1.13 17.90
C PRO A 357 -21.45 -0.11 17.87
N TYR A 358 -22.22 -0.36 18.93
CA TYR A 358 -23.25 -1.40 18.98
C TYR A 358 -24.54 -0.84 19.56
N GLU A 359 -25.66 -1.04 18.85
CA GLU A 359 -27.00 -0.61 19.28
C GLU A 359 -28.03 -1.68 18.91
N GLU A 360 -29.12 -1.75 19.70
CA GLU A 360 -30.26 -2.63 19.43
C GLU A 360 -31.57 -1.84 19.31
N PHE A 361 -32.32 -2.08 18.23
CA PHE A 361 -33.65 -1.52 18.00
C PHE A 361 -34.63 -2.65 17.68
N GLY A 362 -35.48 -3.00 18.64
CA GLY A 362 -36.42 -4.11 18.50
C GLY A 362 -35.70 -5.46 18.35
N ASN A 363 -35.83 -6.11 17.17
CA ASN A 363 -35.17 -7.35 16.82
C ASN A 363 -33.93 -7.18 15.94
N THR A 364 -33.41 -5.96 15.82
CA THR A 364 -32.29 -5.64 14.96
C THR A 364 -31.09 -5.10 15.75
N ALA A 365 -29.92 -5.68 15.58
CA ALA A 365 -28.65 -5.18 16.06
C ALA A 365 -27.91 -4.41 14.95
N TYR A 366 -27.33 -3.28 15.32
CA TYR A 366 -26.50 -2.45 14.45
C TYR A 366 -25.07 -2.44 14.98
N ILE A 367 -24.11 -2.72 14.10
CA ILE A 367 -22.67 -2.64 14.34
C ILE A 367 -22.14 -1.54 13.44
N THR A 368 -21.52 -0.50 14.01
CA THR A 368 -21.12 0.71 13.28
C THR A 368 -19.71 1.11 13.65
N PHE A 369 -18.86 1.28 12.66
CA PHE A 369 -17.51 1.85 12.80
C PHE A 369 -17.06 2.46 11.47
N ASP A 370 -16.25 3.52 11.54
CA ASP A 370 -15.87 4.34 10.38
C ASP A 370 -14.51 3.94 9.78
N GLU A 371 -13.74 3.09 10.50
CA GLU A 371 -12.42 2.64 10.08
C GLU A 371 -12.16 1.21 10.59
N PHE A 372 -11.32 0.46 9.88
CA PHE A 372 -10.82 -0.84 10.30
C PHE A 372 -9.52 -0.67 11.10
N ASP A 373 -9.63 -0.67 12.42
CA ASP A 373 -8.49 -0.58 13.30
C ASP A 373 -7.71 -1.90 13.37
N THR A 374 -6.40 -1.82 13.46
CA THR A 374 -5.56 -2.98 13.80
C THR A 374 -5.78 -3.39 15.26
N LEU A 375 -5.46 -4.66 15.57
CA LEU A 375 -5.39 -5.07 16.99
C LEU A 375 -4.16 -4.38 17.61
N PRO A 376 -4.35 -3.56 18.68
CA PRO A 376 -3.22 -2.91 19.31
C PRO A 376 -2.26 -3.90 19.96
N ASP A 377 -0.97 -3.56 19.98
CA ASP A 377 0.05 -4.36 20.63
C ASP A 377 -0.28 -4.65 22.10
N GLY A 378 -0.08 -5.91 22.51
CA GLY A 378 -0.33 -6.35 23.88
C GLY A 378 -1.79 -6.55 24.25
N VAL A 379 -2.74 -6.36 23.32
CA VAL A 379 -4.15 -6.71 23.53
C VAL A 379 -4.35 -8.20 23.34
N ASP A 380 -4.76 -8.88 24.40
CA ASP A 380 -5.07 -10.31 24.41
C ASP A 380 -6.44 -10.57 25.04
N TYR A 381 -7.45 -10.78 24.20
CA TYR A 381 -8.82 -11.07 24.63
C TYR A 381 -8.99 -12.50 25.17
N TYR A 382 -8.01 -13.39 25.00
CA TYR A 382 -8.02 -14.72 25.61
C TYR A 382 -7.62 -14.66 27.09
N GLU A 383 -6.62 -13.81 27.44
CA GLU A 383 -6.15 -13.65 28.82
C GLU A 383 -6.97 -12.58 29.56
N THR A 384 -7.36 -11.52 28.86
CA THR A 384 -8.12 -10.40 29.43
C THR A 384 -9.48 -10.32 28.75
N PRO A 385 -10.50 -11.02 29.27
CA PRO A 385 -11.84 -11.00 28.68
C PRO A 385 -12.40 -9.59 28.54
N LEU A 386 -13.10 -9.37 27.48
CA LEU A 386 -13.75 -8.10 27.14
C LEU A 386 -14.71 -7.69 28.27
N SER A 387 -14.57 -6.47 28.79
CA SER A 387 -15.45 -5.87 29.78
C SER A 387 -15.95 -4.53 29.25
N VAL A 388 -17.25 -4.43 28.99
CA VAL A 388 -17.92 -3.20 28.55
C VAL A 388 -18.99 -2.87 29.59
N GLU A 389 -18.71 -1.89 30.45
CA GLU A 389 -19.60 -1.47 31.53
C GLU A 389 -20.24 -0.11 31.24
N THR A 390 -19.62 0.69 30.37
CA THR A 390 -20.04 2.05 30.01
C THR A 390 -20.10 2.24 28.51
N GLU A 391 -20.76 3.30 28.05
CA GLU A 391 -20.73 3.71 26.63
C GLU A 391 -19.33 4.10 26.17
N GLU A 392 -18.50 4.61 27.06
CA GLU A 392 -17.12 4.96 26.75
C GLU A 392 -16.28 3.72 26.49
N ASP A 393 -16.44 2.66 27.31
CA ASP A 393 -15.77 1.38 27.05
C ASP A 393 -16.14 0.83 25.67
N LEU A 394 -17.44 0.96 25.29
CA LEU A 394 -17.91 0.51 23.99
C LEU A 394 -17.31 1.32 22.83
N LYS A 395 -17.19 2.64 22.99
CA LYS A 395 -16.59 3.53 21.98
C LYS A 395 -15.09 3.30 21.77
N ASN A 396 -14.40 2.80 22.80
CA ASN A 396 -12.97 2.56 22.77
C ASN A 396 -12.59 1.14 22.29
N LEU A 397 -13.56 0.33 21.86
CA LEU A 397 -13.27 -0.98 21.28
C LEU A 397 -12.65 -0.83 19.88
N ASN A 398 -11.54 -1.53 19.64
CA ASN A 398 -11.06 -1.76 18.27
C ASN A 398 -12.01 -2.68 17.50
N THR A 399 -11.84 -2.81 16.20
CA THR A 399 -12.71 -3.58 15.30
C THR A 399 -12.93 -5.02 15.79
N ILE A 400 -11.87 -5.72 16.23
CA ILE A 400 -11.97 -7.12 16.71
C ILE A 400 -12.76 -7.19 18.01
N GLY A 401 -12.43 -6.33 18.98
CA GLY A 401 -13.15 -6.25 20.25
C GLY A 401 -14.64 -5.94 20.06
N LEU A 402 -14.96 -5.04 19.14
CA LEU A 402 -16.36 -4.73 18.79
C LEU A 402 -17.08 -5.94 18.18
N MET A 403 -16.46 -6.65 17.26
CA MET A 403 -17.05 -7.85 16.65
C MET A 403 -17.28 -8.97 17.67
N ILE A 404 -16.34 -9.20 18.58
CA ILE A 404 -16.48 -10.16 19.69
C ILE A 404 -17.63 -9.74 20.62
N TYR A 405 -17.67 -8.47 21.01
CA TYR A 405 -18.74 -7.92 21.85
C TYR A 405 -20.10 -8.08 21.19
N ALA A 406 -20.22 -7.67 19.92
CA ALA A 406 -21.46 -7.78 19.16
C ALA A 406 -21.93 -9.24 19.08
N TYR A 407 -21.03 -10.18 18.76
CA TYR A 407 -21.33 -11.61 18.74
C TYR A 407 -21.87 -12.09 20.08
N GLN A 408 -21.25 -11.72 21.20
CA GLN A 408 -21.70 -12.08 22.55
C GLN A 408 -23.08 -11.50 22.87
N GLN A 409 -23.34 -10.23 22.50
CA GLN A 409 -24.64 -9.59 22.75
C GLN A 409 -25.75 -10.19 21.89
N ILE A 410 -25.49 -10.45 20.61
CA ILE A 410 -26.44 -11.02 19.67
C ILE A 410 -26.84 -12.44 20.11
N ASN A 411 -25.88 -13.23 20.59
CA ASN A 411 -26.07 -14.63 20.97
C ASN A 411 -26.33 -14.84 22.47
N ARG A 412 -26.51 -13.76 23.26
CA ARG A 412 -26.83 -13.88 24.69
C ARG A 412 -28.15 -14.64 24.89
N LYS A 413 -28.27 -15.28 26.03
CA LYS A 413 -29.52 -15.97 26.38
C LYS A 413 -30.71 -15.00 26.33
N ASP A 414 -31.78 -15.44 25.69
CA ASP A 414 -33.05 -14.68 25.52
C ASP A 414 -32.86 -13.38 24.67
N SER A 415 -31.85 -13.36 23.80
CA SER A 415 -31.65 -12.27 22.84
C SER A 415 -32.87 -12.14 21.90
N PRO A 416 -33.39 -10.93 21.68
CA PRO A 416 -34.46 -10.70 20.72
C PRO A 416 -33.97 -10.58 19.28
N ILE A 417 -32.63 -10.63 19.03
CA ILE A 417 -32.04 -10.26 17.77
C ILE A 417 -32.23 -11.36 16.73
N GLU A 418 -32.87 -10.97 15.62
CA GLU A 418 -33.12 -11.77 14.43
C GLU A 418 -32.35 -11.19 13.22
N ASN A 419 -32.19 -9.85 13.19
CA ASN A 419 -31.52 -9.12 12.12
C ASN A 419 -30.21 -8.51 12.63
N VAL A 420 -29.16 -8.57 11.83
CA VAL A 420 -27.87 -7.91 12.12
C VAL A 420 -27.48 -7.03 10.95
N VAL A 421 -27.21 -5.77 11.23
CA VAL A 421 -26.79 -4.76 10.25
C VAL A 421 -25.37 -4.34 10.55
N LEU A 422 -24.46 -4.53 9.60
CA LEU A 422 -23.14 -3.89 9.59
C LEU A 422 -23.27 -2.55 8.87
N ASP A 423 -23.05 -1.46 9.58
CA ASP A 423 -23.11 -0.11 9.01
C ASP A 423 -21.72 0.35 8.57
N MET A 424 -21.49 0.22 7.28
CA MET A 424 -20.25 0.65 6.59
C MET A 424 -20.42 2.00 5.90
N SER A 425 -21.56 2.70 6.12
CA SER A 425 -21.94 3.88 5.33
C SER A 425 -20.97 5.06 5.45
N CYS A 426 -20.19 5.13 6.53
CA CYS A 426 -19.12 6.12 6.72
C CYS A 426 -17.73 5.50 6.82
N ASN A 427 -17.58 4.20 6.53
CA ASN A 427 -16.29 3.51 6.67
C ASN A 427 -15.35 3.81 5.51
N LEU A 428 -14.21 4.41 5.81
CA LEU A 428 -13.22 4.85 4.82
C LEU A 428 -12.19 3.77 4.46
N GLY A 429 -12.25 2.61 5.10
CA GLY A 429 -11.29 1.51 4.93
C GLY A 429 -10.45 1.27 6.17
N GLY A 430 -9.19 0.96 6.00
CA GLY A 430 -8.23 0.64 7.07
C GLY A 430 -7.62 -0.74 6.90
N ALA A 431 -7.29 -1.42 8.00
CA ALA A 431 -6.54 -2.67 8.00
C ALA A 431 -7.27 -3.83 7.32
N ALA A 432 -6.60 -4.47 6.36
CA ALA A 432 -7.17 -5.56 5.56
C ALA A 432 -7.44 -6.82 6.39
N ASN A 433 -6.59 -7.14 7.36
CA ASN A 433 -6.74 -8.31 8.23
C ASN A 433 -8.00 -8.20 9.13
N THR A 434 -8.32 -7.02 9.66
CA THR A 434 -9.54 -6.81 10.45
C THR A 434 -10.80 -6.73 9.58
N ALA A 435 -10.68 -6.28 8.32
CA ALA A 435 -11.76 -6.39 7.35
C ALA A 435 -12.07 -7.86 7.03
N VAL A 436 -11.05 -8.68 6.82
CA VAL A 436 -11.16 -10.14 6.64
C VAL A 436 -11.79 -10.80 7.86
N TYR A 437 -11.38 -10.41 9.08
CA TYR A 437 -11.99 -10.86 10.32
C TYR A 437 -13.50 -10.55 10.36
N THR A 438 -13.87 -9.31 10.00
CA THR A 438 -15.27 -8.86 9.96
C THR A 438 -16.10 -9.65 8.96
N ILE A 439 -15.59 -9.89 7.74
CA ILE A 439 -16.26 -10.73 6.73
C ILE A 439 -16.47 -12.14 7.28
N ALA A 440 -15.43 -12.74 7.88
CA ALA A 440 -15.51 -14.09 8.43
C ALA A 440 -16.47 -14.17 9.63
N ALA A 441 -16.57 -13.12 10.47
CA ALA A 441 -17.54 -13.05 11.57
C ALA A 441 -19.01 -13.07 11.08
N PHE A 442 -19.28 -12.54 9.89
CA PHE A 442 -20.59 -12.62 9.26
C PHE A 442 -20.83 -13.93 8.50
N LEU A 443 -19.84 -14.40 7.74
CA LEU A 443 -19.99 -15.49 6.78
C LEU A 443 -19.42 -16.84 7.26
N GLY A 444 -18.75 -16.88 8.44
CA GLY A 444 -18.03 -18.06 8.96
C GLY A 444 -16.65 -18.27 8.30
N VAL A 445 -16.43 -17.72 7.13
CA VAL A 445 -15.15 -17.75 6.39
C VAL A 445 -15.05 -16.52 5.51
N CYS A 446 -13.85 -15.99 5.34
CA CYS A 446 -13.57 -14.95 4.35
C CYS A 446 -12.68 -15.53 3.26
N THR A 447 -13.15 -15.47 2.01
CA THR A 447 -12.35 -15.85 0.83
C THR A 447 -11.92 -14.59 0.11
N VAL A 448 -10.62 -14.34 0.03
CA VAL A 448 -10.02 -13.21 -0.66
C VAL A 448 -9.03 -13.70 -1.70
N SER A 449 -9.04 -13.04 -2.85
CA SER A 449 -8.04 -13.24 -3.90
C SER A 449 -7.14 -12.01 -3.97
N THR A 450 -5.84 -12.23 -3.95
CA THR A 450 -4.81 -11.20 -4.16
C THR A 450 -4.20 -11.39 -5.53
N ARG A 451 -4.16 -10.31 -6.32
CA ARG A 451 -3.51 -10.26 -7.62
C ARG A 451 -2.38 -9.25 -7.59
N ASN A 452 -1.19 -9.67 -8.05
CA ASN A 452 -0.10 -8.76 -8.34
C ASN A 452 -0.16 -8.36 -9.82
N THR A 453 -0.25 -7.07 -10.12
CA THR A 453 -0.34 -6.58 -11.52
C THR A 453 1.01 -6.58 -12.23
N LEU A 454 2.13 -6.54 -11.49
CA LEU A 454 3.49 -6.58 -12.02
C LEU A 454 3.89 -8.01 -12.43
N SER A 455 3.83 -8.96 -11.52
CA SER A 455 4.23 -10.36 -11.77
C SER A 455 3.14 -11.19 -12.45
N GLY A 456 1.88 -10.77 -12.32
CA GLY A 456 0.70 -11.50 -12.78
C GLY A 456 0.30 -12.67 -11.86
N ALA A 457 0.90 -12.79 -10.69
CA ALA A 457 0.52 -13.80 -9.71
C ALA A 457 -0.92 -13.56 -9.22
N LEU A 458 -1.61 -14.65 -8.91
CA LEU A 458 -2.98 -14.65 -8.39
C LEU A 458 -3.14 -15.78 -7.38
N VAL A 459 -3.46 -15.42 -6.16
CA VAL A 459 -3.67 -16.34 -5.04
C VAL A 459 -5.07 -16.13 -4.49
N THR A 460 -5.73 -17.20 -4.10
CA THR A 460 -6.98 -17.18 -3.33
C THR A 460 -6.75 -17.85 -1.99
N ALA A 461 -6.98 -17.13 -0.91
CA ALA A 461 -6.85 -17.61 0.46
C ALA A 461 -8.20 -17.62 1.18
N ASN A 462 -8.40 -18.62 2.05
CA ASN A 462 -9.57 -18.73 2.92
C ASN A 462 -9.14 -18.46 4.35
N TYR A 463 -9.68 -17.39 4.93
CA TYR A 463 -9.40 -16.96 6.30
C TYR A 463 -10.52 -17.41 7.22
N MET A 464 -10.14 -18.02 8.33
CA MET A 464 -11.03 -18.43 9.41
C MET A 464 -10.66 -17.71 10.71
N ILE A 465 -11.62 -17.58 11.61
CA ILE A 465 -11.48 -16.82 12.85
C ILE A 465 -11.90 -17.64 14.06
N ASP A 466 -11.36 -17.30 15.24
CA ASP A 466 -11.88 -17.74 16.53
C ASP A 466 -12.76 -16.62 17.09
N LEU A 467 -14.06 -16.70 16.81
CA LEU A 467 -15.02 -15.66 17.19
C LEU A 467 -15.54 -15.85 18.63
N ASN A 468 -15.58 -17.10 19.09
CA ASN A 468 -16.09 -17.46 20.42
C ASN A 468 -14.99 -17.43 21.51
N LEU A 469 -13.72 -17.26 21.11
CA LEU A 469 -12.53 -17.21 21.98
C LEU A 469 -12.30 -18.51 22.79
N ASP A 470 -12.63 -19.68 22.24
CA ASP A 470 -12.34 -20.94 22.92
C ASP A 470 -10.93 -21.50 22.61
N GLY A 471 -10.14 -20.78 21.80
CA GLY A 471 -8.78 -21.13 21.39
C GLY A 471 -8.71 -22.12 20.25
N ALA A 472 -9.84 -22.46 19.63
CA ALA A 472 -9.94 -23.33 18.48
C ALA A 472 -10.73 -22.67 17.36
N ILE A 473 -10.22 -22.70 16.15
CA ILE A 473 -10.96 -22.26 14.97
C ILE A 473 -11.71 -23.47 14.41
N ASP A 474 -13.02 -23.55 14.66
CA ASP A 474 -13.84 -24.73 14.31
C ASP A 474 -15.28 -24.34 13.89
N GLU A 475 -16.16 -25.35 13.77
CA GLU A 475 -17.56 -25.15 13.35
C GLU A 475 -18.40 -24.29 14.32
N LYS A 476 -17.90 -23.96 15.51
CA LYS A 476 -18.60 -23.08 16.46
C LYS A 476 -18.38 -21.60 16.10
N ASP A 477 -17.40 -21.30 15.24
CA ASP A 477 -17.06 -19.97 14.79
C ASP A 477 -17.76 -19.59 13.48
N LEU A 478 -18.84 -20.30 13.12
CA LEU A 478 -19.64 -20.03 11.90
C LEU A 478 -20.38 -18.68 11.92
N GLY A 479 -20.02 -17.83 12.86
CA GLY A 479 -20.43 -16.43 12.88
C GLY A 479 -21.91 -16.23 13.14
N LEU A 480 -22.48 -15.31 12.37
CA LEU A 480 -23.88 -14.85 12.53
C LEU A 480 -24.83 -15.46 11.50
N LEU A 481 -24.46 -16.61 10.91
CA LEU A 481 -25.20 -17.24 9.79
C LEU A 481 -26.62 -17.71 10.12
N ASP A 482 -26.98 -17.80 11.39
CA ASP A 482 -28.35 -18.09 11.84
C ASP A 482 -29.24 -16.85 11.89
N LYS A 483 -28.71 -15.66 11.57
CA LYS A 483 -29.41 -14.39 11.55
C LYS A 483 -29.70 -13.92 10.12
N HIS A 484 -30.59 -12.96 9.97
CA HIS A 484 -30.75 -12.20 8.74
C HIS A 484 -29.70 -11.11 8.69
N LEU A 485 -28.80 -11.17 7.70
CA LEU A 485 -27.64 -10.31 7.61
C LEU A 485 -27.84 -9.18 6.60
N PHE A 486 -27.47 -7.99 7.01
CA PHE A 486 -27.57 -6.76 6.21
C PHE A 486 -26.26 -5.98 6.28
N CYS A 487 -25.96 -5.21 5.23
CA CYS A 487 -24.88 -4.24 5.21
C CYS A 487 -25.39 -2.91 4.66
N LEU A 488 -25.14 -1.83 5.39
CA LEU A 488 -25.33 -0.47 4.91
C LEU A 488 -24.07 0.01 4.24
N GLU A 489 -24.17 0.45 2.99
CA GLU A 489 -23.06 0.95 2.20
C GLU A 489 -23.36 2.28 1.53
N SER A 490 -22.33 3.10 1.31
CA SER A 490 -22.45 4.39 0.65
C SER A 490 -21.22 4.67 -0.22
N PRO A 491 -21.19 5.78 -1.02
CA PRO A 491 -19.97 6.19 -1.71
C PRO A 491 -18.78 6.51 -0.80
N MET A 492 -18.98 6.59 0.53
CA MET A 492 -17.90 6.69 1.51
C MET A 492 -17.27 5.33 1.84
N SER A 493 -18.02 4.23 1.68
CA SER A 493 -17.50 2.88 1.90
C SER A 493 -16.40 2.59 0.90
N PHE A 494 -15.13 2.81 1.31
CA PHE A 494 -13.99 2.85 0.39
C PHE A 494 -12.88 1.93 0.87
N SER A 495 -11.99 1.46 -0.03
CA SER A 495 -10.88 0.57 0.32
C SER A 495 -11.40 -0.72 1.00
N CYS A 496 -10.93 -1.10 2.18
CA CYS A 496 -11.50 -2.21 2.94
C CYS A 496 -12.99 -2.02 3.26
N GLY A 497 -13.45 -0.77 3.44
CA GLY A 497 -14.88 -0.42 3.56
C GLY A 497 -15.71 -0.74 2.33
N ASN A 498 -15.08 -0.85 1.14
CA ASN A 498 -15.68 -1.32 -0.10
C ASN A 498 -15.50 -2.84 -0.31
N LEU A 499 -14.37 -3.40 0.08
CA LEU A 499 -14.11 -4.85 -0.04
C LEU A 499 -15.19 -5.67 0.69
N VAL A 500 -15.60 -5.22 1.89
CA VAL A 500 -16.59 -5.92 2.72
C VAL A 500 -17.95 -6.03 2.02
N PRO A 501 -18.63 -4.94 1.58
CA PRO A 501 -19.89 -5.07 0.87
C PRO A 501 -19.77 -5.79 -0.48
N CYS A 502 -18.63 -5.69 -1.18
CA CYS A 502 -18.38 -6.47 -2.38
C CYS A 502 -18.34 -7.97 -2.10
N ALA A 503 -17.63 -8.41 -1.04
CA ALA A 503 -17.59 -9.81 -0.61
C ALA A 503 -18.97 -10.30 -0.14
N PHE A 504 -19.70 -9.48 0.58
CA PHE A 504 -21.07 -9.78 1.01
C PHE A 504 -22.02 -9.95 -0.17
N LYS A 505 -21.93 -9.08 -1.17
CA LYS A 505 -22.71 -9.18 -2.41
C LYS A 505 -22.45 -10.49 -3.15
N GLU A 506 -21.18 -10.89 -3.27
CA GLU A 506 -20.81 -12.13 -3.95
C GLU A 506 -21.27 -13.37 -3.17
N SER A 507 -21.27 -13.32 -1.84
CA SER A 507 -21.74 -14.42 -1.00
C SER A 507 -23.22 -14.74 -1.19
N ASN A 508 -24.03 -13.78 -1.60
CA ASN A 508 -25.50 -13.82 -1.64
C ASN A 508 -26.16 -14.13 -0.26
N MET A 509 -25.43 -13.95 0.84
CA MET A 509 -25.90 -14.25 2.21
C MET A 509 -26.23 -12.99 2.99
N VAL A 510 -25.74 -11.82 2.53
CA VAL A 510 -25.96 -10.51 3.16
C VAL A 510 -26.72 -9.62 2.19
N THR A 511 -27.78 -8.99 2.66
CA THR A 511 -28.58 -8.03 1.88
C THR A 511 -27.96 -6.64 1.98
N LEU A 512 -27.59 -6.04 0.85
CA LEU A 512 -27.01 -4.70 0.79
C LEU A 512 -28.08 -3.62 0.72
N LEU A 513 -27.97 -2.63 1.60
CA LEU A 513 -28.85 -1.47 1.70
C LEU A 513 -28.04 -0.20 1.49
N GLY A 514 -28.55 0.77 0.76
CA GLY A 514 -27.87 2.06 0.68
C GLY A 514 -27.60 2.56 -0.73
N ARG A 515 -26.36 2.92 -1.01
CA ARG A 515 -25.88 3.39 -2.31
C ARG A 515 -24.55 2.74 -2.62
N THR A 516 -24.29 2.55 -3.92
CA THR A 516 -23.05 1.92 -4.42
C THR A 516 -21.81 2.42 -3.67
N SER A 517 -21.01 1.49 -3.19
CA SER A 517 -19.77 1.75 -2.46
C SER A 517 -18.68 2.40 -3.33
N GLY A 518 -17.63 2.91 -2.69
CA GLY A 518 -16.72 3.89 -3.28
C GLY A 518 -15.51 3.35 -4.04
N GLY A 519 -15.33 2.01 -4.15
CA GLY A 519 -14.15 1.43 -4.82
C GLY A 519 -12.90 1.32 -3.93
N GLY A 520 -11.71 1.23 -4.54
CA GLY A 520 -10.41 1.12 -3.86
C GLY A 520 -9.93 -0.32 -3.70
N ALA A 521 -9.58 -0.98 -4.81
CA ALA A 521 -9.13 -2.38 -4.81
C ALA A 521 -7.65 -2.57 -4.46
N CYS A 522 -6.82 -1.56 -4.78
CA CYS A 522 -5.37 -1.66 -4.58
C CYS A 522 -4.99 -1.52 -3.11
N VAL A 523 -4.02 -2.33 -2.70
CA VAL A 523 -3.25 -2.07 -1.48
C VAL A 523 -2.43 -0.81 -1.71
N VAL A 524 -2.41 0.09 -0.74
CA VAL A 524 -1.63 1.32 -0.84
C VAL A 524 -0.15 1.03 -0.71
N GLN A 525 0.68 1.79 -1.43
CA GLN A 525 2.13 1.69 -1.36
C GLN A 525 2.71 3.09 -1.13
N PRO A 526 3.23 3.36 0.07
CA PRO A 526 3.98 4.58 0.33
C PRO A 526 5.30 4.57 -0.44
N LEU A 527 5.72 5.75 -0.87
CA LEU A 527 6.92 5.98 -1.68
C LEU A 527 7.53 7.34 -1.34
N THR A 528 8.80 7.50 -1.69
CA THR A 528 9.46 8.80 -1.63
C THR A 528 10.20 9.10 -2.93
N THR A 529 10.39 10.39 -3.24
CA THR A 529 11.29 10.77 -4.32
C THR A 529 12.75 10.75 -3.84
N ALA A 530 13.69 10.73 -4.77
CA ALA A 530 15.13 10.70 -4.45
C ALA A 530 15.62 11.92 -3.64
N ASP A 531 14.86 13.01 -3.63
CA ASP A 531 15.09 14.23 -2.86
C ASP A 531 14.14 14.41 -1.67
N GLY A 532 13.34 13.37 -1.36
CA GLY A 532 12.62 13.21 -0.10
C GLY A 532 11.19 13.73 -0.06
N SER A 533 10.51 13.97 -1.21
CA SER A 533 9.06 14.20 -1.21
C SER A 533 8.34 12.89 -0.91
N ILE A 534 7.30 12.95 -0.08
CA ILE A 534 6.59 11.76 0.42
C ILE A 534 5.21 11.67 -0.21
N PHE A 535 4.89 10.50 -0.78
CA PHE A 535 3.63 10.26 -1.44
C PHE A 535 3.20 8.79 -1.31
N GLN A 536 2.00 8.49 -1.76
CA GLN A 536 1.41 7.15 -1.78
C GLN A 536 0.75 6.90 -3.12
N ILE A 537 0.74 5.65 -3.56
CA ILE A 537 0.03 5.22 -4.77
C ILE A 537 -0.93 4.07 -4.47
N SER A 538 -1.88 3.84 -5.35
CA SER A 538 -2.53 2.53 -5.51
C SER A 538 -1.48 1.55 -6.02
N GLY A 539 -0.96 0.69 -5.13
CA GLY A 539 0.11 -0.25 -5.45
C GLY A 539 -0.32 -1.39 -6.37
N ASP A 540 0.63 -2.23 -6.74
CA ASP A 540 0.46 -3.33 -7.70
C ASP A 540 -0.30 -4.54 -7.16
N HIS A 541 -0.55 -4.62 -5.84
CA HIS A 541 -1.41 -5.62 -5.22
C HIS A 541 -2.86 -5.17 -5.17
N GLN A 542 -3.75 -6.02 -5.68
CA GLN A 542 -5.18 -5.79 -5.68
C GLN A 542 -5.90 -6.89 -4.89
N LEU A 543 -6.79 -6.48 -3.97
CA LEU A 543 -7.62 -7.37 -3.16
C LEU A 543 -9.03 -7.44 -3.75
N ALA A 544 -9.53 -8.65 -3.96
CA ALA A 544 -10.89 -8.90 -4.43
C ALA A 544 -11.29 -10.37 -4.16
N PHE A 545 -12.02 -10.97 -5.07
CA PHE A 545 -12.40 -12.39 -5.08
C PHE A 545 -12.53 -12.89 -6.51
N LEU A 546 -12.61 -14.19 -6.69
CA LEU A 546 -12.90 -14.77 -8.00
C LEU A 546 -14.41 -14.88 -8.22
N LYS A 547 -14.90 -14.30 -9.32
CA LYS A 547 -16.26 -14.43 -9.77
C LYS A 547 -16.29 -15.22 -11.07
N ASN A 548 -16.93 -16.38 -11.08
CA ASN A 548 -16.93 -17.31 -12.22
C ASN A 548 -15.52 -17.67 -12.70
N GLY A 549 -14.55 -17.76 -11.80
CA GLY A 549 -13.16 -18.09 -12.12
C GLY A 549 -12.33 -16.94 -12.69
N ALA A 550 -12.83 -15.70 -12.65
CA ALA A 550 -12.10 -14.50 -13.04
C ALA A 550 -11.97 -13.54 -11.85
N PHE A 551 -10.85 -12.84 -11.76
CA PHE A 551 -10.64 -11.80 -10.75
C PHE A 551 -11.66 -10.69 -10.94
N TYR A 552 -12.39 -10.34 -9.87
CA TYR A 552 -13.44 -9.34 -9.91
C TYR A 552 -12.88 -7.95 -9.63
N ASP A 553 -13.27 -6.98 -10.43
CA ASP A 553 -12.87 -5.58 -10.23
C ASP A 553 -13.79 -4.92 -9.19
N VAL A 554 -13.31 -4.82 -7.95
CA VAL A 554 -14.06 -4.19 -6.85
C VAL A 554 -14.01 -2.67 -6.87
N ASP A 555 -13.21 -2.03 -7.73
CA ASP A 555 -13.18 -0.57 -7.89
C ASP A 555 -14.52 0.01 -8.38
N ARG A 556 -15.34 -0.83 -8.97
CA ARG A 556 -16.71 -0.43 -9.39
C ARG A 556 -17.68 -0.29 -8.24
N GLY A 557 -17.30 -0.74 -7.04
CA GLY A 557 -18.16 -0.81 -5.87
C GLY A 557 -19.20 -1.93 -5.93
N ALA A 558 -19.91 -2.14 -4.83
CA ALA A 558 -21.07 -3.01 -4.74
C ALA A 558 -22.35 -2.18 -4.95
N GLU A 559 -23.28 -2.68 -5.76
CA GLU A 559 -24.61 -2.07 -5.90
C GLU A 559 -25.55 -2.62 -4.83
N PRO A 560 -26.28 -1.76 -4.08
CA PRO A 560 -27.22 -2.22 -3.06
C PRO A 560 -28.37 -3.02 -3.67
N ASP A 561 -28.89 -4.00 -2.91
CA ASP A 561 -30.10 -4.73 -3.28
C ASP A 561 -31.35 -3.85 -3.10
N PHE A 562 -31.30 -2.98 -2.08
CA PHE A 562 -32.37 -2.01 -1.78
C PHE A 562 -31.77 -0.60 -1.63
N PRO A 563 -31.95 0.27 -2.63
CA PRO A 563 -31.41 1.63 -2.58
C PRO A 563 -32.06 2.51 -1.52
N LEU A 564 -31.25 3.19 -0.71
CA LEU A 564 -31.65 4.25 0.22
C LEU A 564 -31.18 5.60 -0.35
N MET A 565 -32.13 6.40 -0.86
CA MET A 565 -31.79 7.60 -1.63
C MET A 565 -31.41 8.81 -0.78
N ARG A 566 -31.84 8.85 0.49
CA ARG A 566 -31.57 9.96 1.41
C ARG A 566 -30.60 9.52 2.50
N PRO A 567 -29.49 10.24 2.70
CA PRO A 567 -28.50 9.90 3.73
C PRO A 567 -29.11 9.78 5.15
N GLU A 568 -30.10 10.61 5.49
CA GLU A 568 -30.75 10.57 6.80
C GLU A 568 -31.45 9.23 7.08
N SER A 569 -31.87 8.51 6.01
CA SER A 569 -32.55 7.21 6.15
C SER A 569 -31.62 6.12 6.67
N PHE A 570 -30.31 6.31 6.61
CA PHE A 570 -29.32 5.36 7.12
C PHE A 570 -29.27 5.35 8.65
N TYR A 571 -29.59 6.48 9.29
CA TYR A 571 -29.32 6.72 10.71
C TYR A 571 -30.57 6.74 11.59
N ASP A 572 -31.78 6.78 11.01
CA ASP A 572 -33.05 6.56 11.71
C ASP A 572 -33.25 5.05 11.94
N ARG A 573 -32.64 4.55 13.01
CA ARG A 573 -32.59 3.11 13.32
C ARG A 573 -33.97 2.48 13.55
N GLU A 574 -34.95 3.24 14.09
CA GLU A 574 -36.30 2.75 14.28
C GLU A 574 -37.01 2.55 12.93
N ALA A 575 -36.97 3.56 12.07
CA ALA A 575 -37.57 3.49 10.74
C ALA A 575 -36.86 2.44 9.85
N LEU A 576 -35.50 2.32 9.97
CA LEU A 576 -34.73 1.34 9.23
C LEU A 576 -35.03 -0.10 9.68
N THR A 577 -35.19 -0.33 10.99
CA THR A 577 -35.64 -1.62 11.55
C THR A 577 -37.00 -2.02 11.01
N GLU A 578 -37.98 -1.07 11.00
CA GLU A 578 -39.30 -1.32 10.42
C GLU A 578 -39.18 -1.65 8.91
N TYR A 579 -38.36 -0.92 8.17
CA TYR A 579 -38.12 -1.18 6.75
C TYR A 579 -37.52 -2.58 6.52
N ILE A 580 -36.48 -2.98 7.28
CA ILE A 580 -35.87 -4.29 7.22
C ILE A 580 -36.90 -5.40 7.47
N ASN A 581 -37.71 -5.28 8.51
CA ASN A 581 -38.75 -6.26 8.83
C ASN A 581 -39.84 -6.37 7.75
N ASN A 582 -40.01 -5.36 6.90
CA ASN A 582 -41.01 -5.36 5.81
C ASN A 582 -40.46 -5.98 4.51
N ILE A 583 -39.14 -6.03 4.30
CA ILE A 583 -38.52 -6.61 3.09
C ILE A 583 -38.12 -8.09 3.26
N MET A 584 -38.17 -8.58 4.51
CA MET A 584 -38.00 -10.00 4.85
C MET A 584 -39.30 -10.76 4.64
#